data_ff1bfd3fdbe00eb502266688b225adaa
#
_entry.id   ff1bfd3fdbe00eb502266688b225adaa
#
_cell.length_a   1.000
_cell.length_b   1.000
_cell.length_c   1.000
_cell.angle_alpha   90.00
_cell.angle_beta   90.00
_cell.angle_gamma   90.00
#
_symmetry.space_group_name_H-M   'P 1'
#
loop_
_entity.id
_entity.type
_entity.pdbx_description
1 polymer ?
#
loop_
_entity_poly.entity_id
_entity_poly.type
_entity_poly.pdbx_seq_one_letter_code
_entity_poly.pdbx_strand_id
1 'polypeptide(L)'
;MFQKKIKSARILPLADVGIRAWPEQNFLFGILSGSEDGRKWIYNHFIQMRGSHYIGYQWDAKDASMTFYPYAIHYLSPNMFDLCPFVEKNMIPKPLILGMFRSFHEFVIHAIDGGYYISTFLDQFFREDMRGHYGFHHPTFIYGYDSGERIVYIADNFERGKYGTKKISYDQLDRAFRLVPDDMWKYGVYLYRVTSAQYSFVPGYVKEQLMDYIAPGNGICYLNRTVCPESFHDGSDYLNEVFFGVQCYDLLDHCFQAVIRQDDTYPSKDWRSLVQLCDHKYLMRRRYQYMMENGYAAEDDVLLKDLEELEKECLIAQNMYIKYTVTDDIKIIDRLRERIRKIRQMDIIVTENFIKRIL
;
A
#
# COMPACT_ATOMS: atom_id res chain seq x y z
N MET A 1 -34.48 10.50 -19.60
CA MET A 1 -33.37 10.63 -18.65
C MET A 1 -33.92 10.33 -17.26
N PHE A 2 -33.70 9.13 -16.70
CA PHE A 2 -34.20 8.80 -15.36
C PHE A 2 -33.32 9.55 -14.35
N GLN A 3 -33.83 10.64 -13.78
CA GLN A 3 -33.24 11.24 -12.61
C GLN A 3 -33.34 10.25 -11.45
N LYS A 4 -32.25 9.53 -11.20
CA LYS A 4 -32.15 8.71 -10.00
C LYS A 4 -32.23 9.66 -8.79
N LYS A 5 -33.21 9.48 -7.92
CA LYS A 5 -33.40 10.32 -6.73
C LYS A 5 -32.13 10.25 -5.89
N ILE A 6 -31.45 11.38 -5.71
CA ILE A 6 -30.26 11.49 -4.84
C ILE A 6 -30.69 11.07 -3.43
N LYS A 7 -29.94 10.17 -2.82
CA LYS A 7 -30.16 9.73 -1.44
C LYS A 7 -29.73 10.83 -0.48
N SER A 8 -30.30 10.84 0.72
CA SER A 8 -29.88 11.77 1.78
C SER A 8 -28.47 11.44 2.30
N ALA A 9 -28.10 10.15 2.31
CA ALA A 9 -26.79 9.67 2.68
C ALA A 9 -26.48 8.33 2.03
N ARG A 10 -25.22 8.05 1.77
CA ARG A 10 -24.73 6.73 1.35
C ARG A 10 -23.29 6.51 1.77
N ILE A 11 -23.02 5.35 2.36
CA ILE A 11 -21.67 4.89 2.70
C ILE A 11 -21.46 3.54 2.00
N LEU A 12 -20.39 3.44 1.22
CA LEU A 12 -19.99 2.17 0.61
C LEU A 12 -19.16 1.35 1.61
N PRO A 13 -19.23 0.01 1.57
CA PRO A 13 -18.49 -0.83 2.50
C PRO A 13 -16.97 -0.62 2.40
N LEU A 14 -16.32 -0.44 3.54
CA LEU A 14 -14.87 -0.35 3.66
C LEU A 14 -14.44 -1.14 4.90
N ALA A 15 -13.73 -2.25 4.70
CA ALA A 15 -13.25 -3.08 5.80
C ALA A 15 -11.95 -2.56 6.40
N ASP A 16 -11.73 -2.78 7.70
CA ASP A 16 -10.38 -2.66 8.29
C ASP A 16 -9.56 -3.89 7.89
N VAL A 17 -8.41 -3.66 7.31
CA VAL A 17 -7.60 -4.71 6.67
C VAL A 17 -6.34 -5.08 7.43
N GLY A 18 -6.04 -4.38 8.51
CA GLY A 18 -4.87 -4.64 9.35
C GLY A 18 -3.53 -4.19 8.77
N ILE A 19 -3.44 -3.79 7.49
CA ILE A 19 -2.24 -3.20 6.87
C ILE A 19 -2.26 -1.68 6.93
N ARG A 20 -1.08 -1.03 6.87
CA ARG A 20 -0.95 0.40 7.21
C ARG A 20 0.02 1.19 6.33
N ALA A 21 0.91 0.53 5.56
CA ALA A 21 2.04 1.20 4.91
C ALA A 21 1.61 2.19 3.82
N TRP A 22 0.79 1.73 2.86
CA TRP A 22 0.48 2.49 1.67
C TRP A 22 -1.03 2.68 1.49
N PRO A 23 -1.50 3.94 1.30
CA PRO A 23 -2.92 4.23 1.15
C PRO A 23 -3.60 3.40 0.06
N GLU A 24 -2.98 3.25 -1.12
CA GLU A 24 -3.56 2.52 -2.24
C GLU A 24 -3.77 1.04 -1.92
N GLN A 25 -2.83 0.41 -1.17
CA GLN A 25 -2.99 -0.97 -0.71
C GLN A 25 -4.14 -1.08 0.28
N ASN A 26 -4.21 -0.13 1.22
CA ASN A 26 -5.28 -0.08 2.21
C ASN A 26 -6.65 0.11 1.54
N PHE A 27 -6.74 0.97 0.52
CA PHE A 27 -7.98 1.19 -0.22
C PHE A 27 -8.42 -0.08 -0.95
N LEU A 28 -7.51 -0.70 -1.72
CA LEU A 28 -7.82 -1.93 -2.46
C LEU A 28 -8.26 -3.05 -1.52
N PHE A 29 -7.52 -3.29 -0.45
CA PHE A 29 -7.87 -4.33 0.51
C PHE A 29 -9.16 -4.00 1.25
N GLY A 30 -9.39 -2.74 1.59
CA GLY A 30 -10.59 -2.28 2.27
C GLY A 30 -11.87 -2.56 1.48
N ILE A 31 -11.84 -2.38 0.16
CA ILE A 31 -12.99 -2.66 -0.70
C ILE A 31 -13.15 -4.15 -1.03
N LEU A 32 -12.07 -4.95 -1.00
CA LEU A 32 -12.10 -6.38 -1.35
C LEU A 32 -12.34 -7.30 -0.17
N SER A 33 -11.82 -6.96 1.02
CA SER A 33 -11.85 -7.84 2.20
C SER A 33 -13.26 -8.14 2.70
N GLY A 34 -14.25 -7.35 2.30
CA GLY A 34 -15.66 -7.60 2.58
C GLY A 34 -16.26 -8.83 1.86
N SER A 35 -15.61 -9.34 0.81
CA SER A 35 -16.03 -10.52 0.07
C SER A 35 -15.06 -11.68 0.25
N GLU A 36 -15.57 -12.91 0.14
CA GLU A 36 -14.74 -14.11 0.21
C GLU A 36 -13.77 -14.18 -0.98
N ASP A 37 -14.27 -13.96 -2.19
CA ASP A 37 -13.44 -14.01 -3.40
C ASP A 37 -12.38 -12.91 -3.42
N GLY A 38 -12.68 -11.72 -2.89
CA GLY A 38 -11.69 -10.66 -2.70
C GLY A 38 -10.57 -11.07 -1.75
N ARG A 39 -10.90 -11.73 -0.62
CA ARG A 39 -9.88 -12.27 0.31
C ARG A 39 -9.04 -13.36 -0.34
N LYS A 40 -9.65 -14.29 -1.12
CA LYS A 40 -8.94 -15.32 -1.88
C LYS A 40 -7.91 -14.69 -2.81
N TRP A 41 -8.32 -13.65 -3.53
CA TRP A 41 -7.42 -12.93 -4.45
C TRP A 41 -6.27 -12.26 -3.71
N ILE A 42 -6.54 -11.55 -2.61
CA ILE A 42 -5.50 -10.92 -1.78
C ILE A 42 -4.48 -11.98 -1.31
N TYR A 43 -4.95 -13.11 -0.77
CA TYR A 43 -4.06 -14.17 -0.27
C TYR A 43 -3.32 -14.92 -1.37
N ASN A 44 -3.76 -14.87 -2.62
CA ASN A 44 -3.01 -15.40 -3.74
C ASN A 44 -1.92 -14.46 -4.27
N HIS A 45 -2.02 -13.14 -4.09
CA HIS A 45 -1.21 -12.20 -4.85
C HIS A 45 -0.21 -11.35 -4.04
N PHE A 46 -0.47 -11.06 -2.78
CA PHE A 46 0.37 -10.14 -2.00
C PHE A 46 1.38 -10.90 -1.13
N ILE A 47 2.35 -11.55 -1.79
CA ILE A 47 3.41 -12.34 -1.16
C ILE A 47 4.77 -11.71 -1.46
N GLN A 48 5.02 -11.41 -2.72
CA GLN A 48 6.31 -10.87 -3.13
C GLN A 48 6.46 -9.40 -2.72
N MET A 49 7.67 -9.04 -2.34
CA MET A 49 8.04 -7.67 -2.01
C MET A 49 9.08 -7.14 -2.98
N ARG A 50 8.99 -5.85 -3.25
CA ARG A 50 9.98 -5.07 -3.98
C ARG A 50 10.46 -3.93 -3.11
N GLY A 51 11.77 -3.71 -3.10
CA GLY A 51 12.38 -2.54 -2.48
C GLY A 51 13.32 -1.84 -3.45
N SER A 52 13.44 -0.53 -3.33
CA SER A 52 14.40 0.27 -4.08
C SER A 52 14.81 1.49 -3.27
N HIS A 53 15.98 2.04 -3.57
CA HIS A 53 16.30 3.38 -3.14
C HIS A 53 15.35 4.33 -3.86
N TYR A 54 14.53 5.02 -3.10
CA TYR A 54 13.60 6.00 -3.63
C TYR A 54 14.26 7.36 -3.66
N ILE A 55 14.31 7.98 -4.83
CA ILE A 55 14.62 9.39 -4.95
C ILE A 55 13.32 10.12 -4.65
N GLY A 56 13.23 10.73 -3.47
CA GLY A 56 12.05 11.48 -3.03
C GLY A 56 11.74 12.68 -3.92
N TYR A 57 10.74 13.49 -3.56
CA TYR A 57 10.40 14.73 -4.26
C TYR A 57 11.56 15.74 -4.32
N GLN A 58 12.56 15.60 -3.46
CA GLN A 58 13.86 16.24 -3.58
C GLN A 58 14.81 15.23 -4.23
N TRP A 59 15.17 15.46 -5.48
CA TRP A 59 15.95 14.57 -6.33
C TRP A 59 17.32 14.16 -5.76
N ASP A 60 17.74 14.79 -4.67
CA ASP A 60 19.02 14.58 -4.00
C ASP A 60 18.92 13.66 -2.76
N ALA A 61 17.72 13.25 -2.34
CA ALA A 61 17.52 12.46 -1.14
C ALA A 61 17.20 11.01 -1.48
N LYS A 62 18.05 10.09 -1.06
CA LYS A 62 17.81 8.64 -1.17
C LYS A 62 17.03 8.14 0.02
N ASP A 63 15.96 7.41 -0.24
CA ASP A 63 15.11 6.79 0.76
C ASP A 63 14.87 5.32 0.43
N ALA A 64 14.63 4.49 1.43
CA ALA A 64 14.20 3.13 1.18
C ALA A 64 12.69 3.11 0.98
N SER A 65 12.25 2.69 -0.18
CA SER A 65 10.83 2.40 -0.43
C SER A 65 10.62 0.91 -0.60
N MET A 66 9.74 0.34 0.20
CA MET A 66 9.32 -1.06 0.08
C MET A 66 7.81 -1.11 -0.18
N THR A 67 7.40 -2.03 -1.04
CA THR A 67 5.99 -2.26 -1.37
C THR A 67 5.75 -3.73 -1.67
N PHE A 68 4.49 -4.17 -1.62
CA PHE A 68 4.12 -5.43 -2.25
C PHE A 68 4.34 -5.36 -3.76
N TYR A 69 4.80 -6.46 -4.32
CA TYR A 69 4.99 -6.63 -5.75
C TYR A 69 4.10 -7.77 -6.25
N PRO A 70 2.83 -7.53 -6.53
CA PRO A 70 2.01 -8.50 -7.25
C PRO A 70 2.51 -8.54 -8.69
N TYR A 71 2.92 -9.70 -9.15
CA TYR A 71 3.68 -10.07 -10.36
C TYR A 71 3.43 -9.33 -11.69
N ALA A 72 2.48 -8.46 -11.80
CA ALA A 72 2.10 -7.83 -13.05
C ALA A 72 2.10 -6.30 -13.00
N ILE A 73 2.69 -5.68 -11.98
CA ILE A 73 2.76 -4.21 -11.99
C ILE A 73 3.84 -3.79 -12.96
N HIS A 74 3.40 -3.36 -14.11
CA HIS A 74 4.22 -2.61 -15.02
C HIS A 74 4.68 -1.32 -14.31
N TYR A 75 5.96 -1.00 -14.42
CA TYR A 75 6.56 0.22 -13.87
C TYR A 75 5.80 1.51 -14.27
N LEU A 76 5.15 1.49 -15.43
CA LEU A 76 4.35 2.60 -15.97
C LEU A 76 2.89 2.66 -15.47
N SER A 77 2.40 1.62 -14.80
CA SER A 77 1.07 1.64 -14.16
C SER A 77 1.19 1.14 -12.72
N PRO A 78 1.62 1.99 -11.80
CA PRO A 78 1.84 1.61 -10.40
C PRO A 78 0.54 1.33 -9.63
N ASN A 79 -0.59 1.31 -10.30
CA ASN A 79 -1.88 1.18 -9.65
C ASN A 79 -2.28 -0.29 -9.53
N MET A 80 -2.24 -0.82 -8.32
CA MET A 80 -2.62 -2.21 -8.00
C MET A 80 -4.05 -2.57 -8.39
N PHE A 81 -4.93 -1.57 -8.52
CA PHE A 81 -6.30 -1.77 -8.97
C PHE A 81 -6.40 -2.27 -10.42
N ASP A 82 -5.40 -2.01 -11.25
CA ASP A 82 -5.40 -2.48 -12.66
C ASP A 82 -5.24 -3.99 -12.79
N LEU A 83 -4.74 -4.64 -11.75
CA LEU A 83 -4.53 -6.09 -11.71
C LEU A 83 -5.70 -6.85 -11.08
N CYS A 84 -6.61 -6.13 -10.43
CA CYS A 84 -7.68 -6.74 -9.68
C CYS A 84 -8.88 -7.03 -10.59
N PRO A 85 -9.27 -8.31 -10.80
CA PRO A 85 -10.40 -8.66 -11.66
C PRO A 85 -11.75 -8.25 -11.09
N PHE A 86 -11.79 -7.85 -9.81
CA PHE A 86 -13.02 -7.46 -9.11
C PHE A 86 -13.28 -5.95 -9.13
N VAL A 87 -12.38 -5.16 -9.70
CA VAL A 87 -12.48 -3.71 -9.66
C VAL A 87 -12.48 -3.14 -11.08
N GLU A 88 -13.59 -2.53 -11.44
CA GLU A 88 -13.66 -1.63 -12.59
C GLU A 88 -13.00 -0.30 -12.18
N LYS A 89 -12.07 0.17 -13.00
CA LYS A 89 -11.35 1.42 -12.79
C LYS A 89 -11.56 2.37 -13.96
N ASN A 90 -11.92 3.61 -13.64
CA ASN A 90 -12.01 4.71 -14.61
C ASN A 90 -11.28 5.93 -14.06
N MET A 91 -10.68 6.72 -14.92
CA MET A 91 -10.01 7.97 -14.56
C MET A 91 -10.69 9.13 -15.29
N ILE A 92 -11.05 10.18 -14.56
CA ILE A 92 -11.63 11.40 -15.08
C ILE A 92 -10.69 12.56 -14.79
N PRO A 93 -10.26 13.33 -15.79
CA PRO A 93 -9.47 14.53 -15.57
C PRO A 93 -10.21 15.57 -14.74
N LYS A 94 -9.53 16.19 -13.79
CA LYS A 94 -10.10 17.24 -12.93
C LYS A 94 -10.80 18.36 -13.69
N PRO A 95 -10.25 18.93 -14.80
CA PRO A 95 -10.93 20.00 -15.55
C PRO A 95 -12.30 19.58 -16.10
N LEU A 96 -12.47 18.32 -16.51
CA LEU A 96 -13.77 17.82 -16.98
C LEU A 96 -14.81 17.81 -15.85
N ILE A 97 -14.42 17.39 -14.64
CA ILE A 97 -15.31 17.40 -13.49
C ILE A 97 -15.77 18.82 -13.18
N LEU A 98 -14.80 19.76 -13.11
CA LEU A 98 -15.11 21.17 -12.83
C LEU A 98 -15.93 21.85 -13.93
N GLY A 99 -15.86 21.36 -15.17
CA GLY A 99 -16.70 21.84 -16.28
C GLY A 99 -18.12 21.27 -16.28
N MET A 100 -18.34 20.10 -15.68
CA MET A 100 -19.63 19.41 -15.70
C MET A 100 -20.44 19.61 -14.41
N PHE A 101 -19.78 19.83 -13.27
CA PHE A 101 -20.40 19.96 -11.95
C PHE A 101 -20.08 21.34 -11.34
N ARG A 102 -21.02 21.89 -10.58
CA ARG A 102 -20.85 23.18 -9.89
C ARG A 102 -19.80 23.09 -8.78
N SER A 103 -19.67 21.90 -8.20
CA SER A 103 -18.75 21.62 -7.10
C SER A 103 -18.24 20.17 -7.16
N PHE A 104 -17.12 19.89 -6.50
CA PHE A 104 -16.60 18.54 -6.44
C PHE A 104 -17.47 17.63 -5.59
N HIS A 105 -18.09 18.15 -4.51
CA HIS A 105 -19.00 17.34 -3.70
C HIS A 105 -20.24 16.86 -4.48
N GLU A 106 -20.79 17.66 -5.43
CA GLU A 106 -21.87 17.20 -6.31
C GLU A 106 -21.43 15.98 -7.13
N PHE A 107 -20.23 16.02 -7.72
CA PHE A 107 -19.65 14.87 -8.42
C PHE A 107 -19.51 13.65 -7.51
N VAL A 108 -18.99 13.85 -6.28
CA VAL A 108 -18.83 12.78 -5.29
C VAL A 108 -20.17 12.11 -4.97
N ILE A 109 -21.22 12.88 -4.73
CA ILE A 109 -22.56 12.34 -4.47
C ILE A 109 -23.02 11.45 -5.63
N HIS A 110 -22.90 11.94 -6.86
CA HIS A 110 -23.30 11.16 -8.06
C HIS A 110 -22.49 9.88 -8.23
N ALA A 111 -21.18 9.93 -8.01
CA ALA A 111 -20.30 8.76 -8.11
C ALA A 111 -20.63 7.71 -7.03
N ILE A 112 -20.76 8.13 -5.78
CA ILE A 112 -21.12 7.25 -4.66
C ILE A 112 -22.52 6.65 -4.86
N ASP A 113 -23.47 7.41 -5.36
CA ASP A 113 -24.81 6.90 -5.72
C ASP A 113 -24.78 5.93 -6.91
N GLY A 114 -23.78 6.05 -7.76
CA GLY A 114 -23.46 5.08 -8.81
C GLY A 114 -22.79 3.81 -8.30
N GLY A 115 -22.37 3.78 -7.03
CA GLY A 115 -21.63 2.66 -6.43
C GLY A 115 -20.12 2.73 -6.65
N TYR A 116 -19.60 3.91 -7.03
CA TYR A 116 -18.19 4.14 -7.23
C TYR A 116 -17.53 4.72 -5.99
N TYR A 117 -16.46 4.11 -5.54
CA TYR A 117 -15.47 4.72 -4.66
C TYR A 117 -14.63 5.71 -5.46
N ILE A 118 -14.07 6.70 -4.80
CA ILE A 118 -13.26 7.74 -5.43
C ILE A 118 -11.88 7.78 -4.78
N SER A 119 -10.83 7.84 -5.57
CA SER A 119 -9.49 8.20 -5.12
C SER A 119 -8.99 9.40 -5.90
N THR A 120 -8.53 10.40 -5.20
CA THR A 120 -7.96 11.62 -5.80
C THR A 120 -6.99 12.28 -4.84
N PHE A 121 -6.12 13.11 -5.35
CA PHE A 121 -5.29 13.97 -4.51
C PHE A 121 -6.13 15.11 -3.95
N LEU A 122 -5.97 15.35 -2.64
CA LEU A 122 -6.53 16.49 -1.94
C LEU A 122 -5.41 17.25 -1.22
N ASP A 123 -5.51 18.56 -1.15
CA ASP A 123 -4.69 19.35 -0.23
C ASP A 123 -5.10 19.03 1.20
N GLN A 124 -4.14 18.69 2.04
CA GLN A 124 -4.38 18.13 3.36
C GLN A 124 -4.52 19.19 4.48
N PHE A 125 -4.78 20.47 4.14
CA PHE A 125 -4.89 21.57 5.11
C PHE A 125 -5.92 21.32 6.22
N PHE A 126 -6.87 20.42 6.01
CA PHE A 126 -7.91 20.05 6.98
C PHE A 126 -7.40 19.10 8.09
N ARG A 127 -6.21 18.52 7.95
CA ARG A 127 -5.59 17.69 8.98
C ARG A 127 -5.11 18.57 10.13
N GLU A 128 -5.14 18.01 11.34
CA GLU A 128 -4.72 18.77 12.54
C GLU A 128 -3.23 19.11 12.52
N ASP A 129 -2.38 18.17 12.08
CA ASP A 129 -0.93 18.35 11.96
C ASP A 129 -0.51 19.22 10.76
N MET A 130 -1.44 19.53 9.84
CA MET A 130 -1.25 20.39 8.68
C MET A 130 -2.04 21.69 8.75
N ARG A 131 -2.65 22.00 9.91
CA ARG A 131 -3.52 23.17 10.06
C ARG A 131 -2.77 24.46 9.74
N GLY A 132 -3.26 25.18 8.72
CA GLY A 132 -2.64 26.41 8.23
C GLY A 132 -1.51 26.20 7.20
N HIS A 133 -1.14 24.97 6.88
CA HIS A 133 -0.18 24.65 5.83
C HIS A 133 -0.94 24.19 4.57
N TYR A 134 -0.60 24.77 3.43
CA TYR A 134 -1.17 24.44 2.12
C TYR A 134 -0.08 23.89 1.20
N GLY A 135 -0.50 23.17 0.15
CA GLY A 135 0.41 22.61 -0.85
C GLY A 135 0.90 21.20 -0.54
N PHE A 136 0.46 20.59 0.57
CA PHE A 136 0.69 19.17 0.81
C PHE A 136 -0.46 18.35 0.21
N HIS A 137 -0.23 17.80 -0.99
CA HIS A 137 -1.20 17.00 -1.70
C HIS A 137 -0.98 15.52 -1.44
N HIS A 138 -2.04 14.80 -1.03
CA HIS A 138 -1.96 13.38 -0.72
C HIS A 138 -3.15 12.61 -1.31
N PRO A 139 -2.96 11.35 -1.78
CA PRO A 139 -4.06 10.53 -2.28
C PRO A 139 -5.03 10.21 -1.15
N THR A 140 -6.27 10.62 -1.35
CA THR A 140 -7.35 10.44 -0.37
C THR A 140 -8.46 9.61 -1.00
N PHE A 141 -9.00 8.65 -0.25
CA PHE A 141 -10.07 7.77 -0.67
C PHE A 141 -11.40 8.24 -0.10
N ILE A 142 -12.42 8.38 -0.96
CA ILE A 142 -13.76 8.82 -0.58
C ILE A 142 -14.71 7.65 -0.78
N TYR A 143 -15.43 7.26 0.26
CA TYR A 143 -16.29 6.09 0.24
C TYR A 143 -17.74 6.36 0.67
N GLY A 144 -18.09 7.60 0.97
CA GLY A 144 -19.44 7.93 1.37
C GLY A 144 -19.69 9.43 1.54
N TYR A 145 -20.96 9.78 1.69
CA TYR A 145 -21.41 11.14 1.98
C TYR A 145 -22.69 11.13 2.86
N ASP A 146 -22.95 12.26 3.50
CA ASP A 146 -24.20 12.59 4.16
C ASP A 146 -24.60 14.02 3.78
N SER A 147 -25.72 14.17 3.04
CA SER A 147 -26.21 15.47 2.58
C SER A 147 -26.89 16.27 3.68
N GLY A 148 -27.43 15.59 4.71
CA GLY A 148 -28.03 16.25 5.86
C GLY A 148 -26.99 16.95 6.73
N GLU A 149 -25.88 16.25 7.00
CA GLU A 149 -24.73 16.81 7.75
C GLU A 149 -23.77 17.59 6.84
N ARG A 150 -23.90 17.54 5.51
CA ARG A 150 -23.03 18.17 4.50
C ARG A 150 -21.58 17.73 4.66
N ILE A 151 -21.36 16.42 4.78
CA ILE A 151 -20.03 15.80 4.94
C ILE A 151 -19.77 14.69 3.94
N VAL A 152 -18.48 14.38 3.74
CA VAL A 152 -18.00 13.16 3.07
C VAL A 152 -17.18 12.31 4.05
N TYR A 153 -17.21 11.01 3.81
CA TYR A 153 -16.42 10.02 4.54
C TYR A 153 -15.18 9.71 3.73
N ILE A 154 -14.02 9.90 4.34
CA ILE A 154 -12.70 9.72 3.70
C ILE A 154 -11.82 8.74 4.47
N ALA A 155 -10.90 8.09 3.77
CA ALA A 155 -9.86 7.25 4.33
C ALA A 155 -8.49 7.66 3.78
N ASP A 156 -7.49 7.67 4.61
CA ASP A 156 -6.12 8.06 4.25
C ASP A 156 -5.14 7.71 5.38
N ASN A 157 -3.84 7.92 5.13
CA ASN A 157 -2.84 7.99 6.19
C ASN A 157 -2.83 9.42 6.74
N PHE A 158 -3.51 9.61 7.86
CA PHE A 158 -3.66 10.91 8.51
C PHE A 158 -2.46 11.25 9.42
N GLU A 159 -2.72 11.89 10.55
CA GLU A 159 -1.70 12.39 11.45
C GLU A 159 -0.65 11.33 11.77
N ARG A 160 0.61 11.71 11.64
CA ARG A 160 1.77 10.81 11.82
C ARG A 160 1.73 9.56 10.93
N GLY A 161 1.13 9.68 9.72
CA GLY A 161 1.05 8.58 8.76
C GLY A 161 0.17 7.40 9.20
N LYS A 162 -0.71 7.59 10.19
CA LYS A 162 -1.61 6.53 10.66
C LYS A 162 -2.81 6.40 9.73
N TYR A 163 -2.99 5.22 9.11
CA TYR A 163 -4.17 4.94 8.32
C TYR A 163 -5.44 4.94 9.18
N GLY A 164 -6.49 5.56 8.65
CA GLY A 164 -7.78 5.64 9.34
C GLY A 164 -8.85 6.29 8.48
N THR A 165 -9.98 6.60 9.10
CA THR A 165 -11.12 7.26 8.46
C THR A 165 -11.46 8.57 9.15
N LYS A 166 -11.92 9.55 8.37
CA LYS A 166 -12.37 10.86 8.87
C LYS A 166 -13.62 11.32 8.14
N LYS A 167 -14.26 12.33 8.72
CA LYS A 167 -15.32 13.12 8.09
C LYS A 167 -14.79 14.52 7.80
N ILE A 168 -15.03 15.03 6.59
CA ILE A 168 -14.76 16.43 6.25
C ILE A 168 -16.02 17.06 5.64
N SER A 169 -16.17 18.37 5.79
CA SER A 169 -17.30 19.10 5.23
C SER A 169 -17.20 19.20 3.70
N TYR A 170 -18.32 19.44 3.03
CA TYR A 170 -18.34 19.71 1.59
C TYR A 170 -17.45 20.91 1.22
N ASP A 171 -17.44 21.95 2.06
CA ASP A 171 -16.63 23.15 1.82
C ASP A 171 -15.11 22.83 1.93
N GLN A 172 -14.73 22.00 2.92
CA GLN A 172 -13.35 21.51 3.03
C GLN A 172 -12.96 20.65 1.83
N LEU A 173 -13.82 19.73 1.40
CA LEU A 173 -13.59 18.89 0.25
C LEU A 173 -13.38 19.69 -1.03
N ASP A 174 -14.32 20.61 -1.33
CA ASP A 174 -14.28 21.43 -2.55
C ASP A 174 -13.03 22.31 -2.58
N ARG A 175 -12.68 22.91 -1.43
CA ARG A 175 -11.47 23.70 -1.30
C ARG A 175 -10.20 22.84 -1.46
N ALA A 176 -10.13 21.69 -0.78
CA ALA A 176 -8.99 20.78 -0.87
C ALA A 176 -8.75 20.29 -2.30
N PHE A 177 -9.82 19.99 -3.04
CA PHE A 177 -9.74 19.56 -4.44
C PHE A 177 -9.28 20.69 -5.35
N ARG A 178 -9.77 21.94 -5.16
CA ARG A 178 -9.38 23.09 -5.98
C ARG A 178 -7.93 23.50 -5.81
N LEU A 179 -7.36 23.31 -4.61
CA LEU A 179 -5.96 23.65 -4.31
C LEU A 179 -4.95 22.74 -5.00
N VAL A 180 -5.36 21.54 -5.44
CA VAL A 180 -4.47 20.66 -6.21
C VAL A 180 -4.27 21.25 -7.61
N PRO A 181 -3.04 21.39 -8.13
CA PRO A 181 -2.77 21.92 -9.46
C PRO A 181 -3.43 21.10 -10.58
N ASP A 182 -3.87 21.77 -11.66
CA ASP A 182 -4.58 21.15 -12.78
C ASP A 182 -3.64 20.50 -13.80
N ASP A 183 -2.38 20.93 -13.84
CA ASP A 183 -1.36 20.50 -14.78
C ASP A 183 -0.67 19.17 -14.39
N MET A 184 -0.95 18.65 -13.22
CA MET A 184 -0.39 17.39 -12.78
C MET A 184 -1.23 16.22 -13.31
N TRP A 185 -0.83 15.70 -14.48
CA TRP A 185 -1.47 14.55 -15.14
C TRP A 185 -1.67 13.31 -14.24
N LYS A 186 -0.85 13.20 -13.17
CA LYS A 186 -0.95 12.15 -12.14
C LYS A 186 -2.20 12.26 -11.25
N TYR A 187 -2.86 13.43 -11.24
CA TYR A 187 -3.87 13.78 -10.25
C TYR A 187 -5.28 13.78 -10.82
N GLY A 188 -5.55 12.84 -11.72
CA GLY A 188 -6.91 12.52 -12.12
C GLY A 188 -7.74 12.01 -10.95
N VAL A 189 -9.06 12.08 -11.11
CA VAL A 189 -10.00 11.46 -10.18
C VAL A 189 -10.25 10.04 -10.65
N TYR A 190 -9.87 9.06 -9.83
CA TYR A 190 -10.10 7.65 -10.09
C TYR A 190 -11.41 7.20 -9.47
N LEU A 191 -12.20 6.49 -10.26
CA LEU A 191 -13.43 5.84 -9.86
C LEU A 191 -13.21 4.33 -9.81
N TYR A 192 -13.57 3.70 -8.70
CA TYR A 192 -13.49 2.26 -8.52
C TYR A 192 -14.86 1.70 -8.20
N ARG A 193 -15.25 0.66 -8.92
CA ARG A 193 -16.48 -0.08 -8.63
C ARG A 193 -16.16 -1.55 -8.48
N VAL A 194 -16.55 -2.12 -7.35
CA VAL A 194 -16.41 -3.57 -7.13
C VAL A 194 -17.44 -4.27 -8.02
N THR A 195 -16.97 -5.21 -8.81
CA THR A 195 -17.78 -6.07 -9.66
C THR A 195 -17.93 -7.45 -9.02
N SER A 196 -18.95 -8.20 -9.43
CA SER A 196 -19.06 -9.61 -9.05
C SER A 196 -18.19 -10.45 -9.99
N ALA A 197 -17.13 -11.04 -9.47
CA ALA A 197 -16.36 -12.06 -10.15
C ALA A 197 -16.14 -13.23 -9.20
N GLN A 198 -16.06 -14.45 -9.74
CA GLN A 198 -15.68 -15.62 -8.97
C GLN A 198 -14.16 -15.78 -9.05
N TYR A 199 -13.55 -16.12 -7.92
CA TYR A 199 -12.12 -16.36 -7.85
C TYR A 199 -11.84 -17.66 -7.12
N SER A 200 -11.07 -18.53 -7.78
CA SER A 200 -10.60 -19.76 -7.17
C SER A 200 -9.22 -19.55 -6.55
N PHE A 201 -9.09 -19.91 -5.29
CA PHE A 201 -7.79 -19.90 -4.62
C PHE A 201 -6.89 -21.00 -5.20
N VAL A 202 -5.63 -20.66 -5.49
CA VAL A 202 -4.66 -21.57 -6.15
C VAL A 202 -3.46 -21.78 -5.21
N PRO A 203 -3.43 -22.85 -4.38
CA PRO A 203 -2.35 -23.10 -3.44
C PRO A 203 -0.97 -23.22 -4.10
N GLY A 204 -0.90 -23.87 -5.28
CA GLY A 204 0.35 -24.00 -6.04
C GLY A 204 0.95 -22.64 -6.40
N TYR A 205 0.12 -21.65 -6.76
CA TYR A 205 0.58 -20.30 -7.05
C TYR A 205 1.15 -19.60 -5.82
N VAL A 206 0.53 -19.80 -4.65
CA VAL A 206 1.08 -19.30 -3.37
C VAL A 206 2.46 -19.93 -3.12
N LYS A 207 2.58 -21.25 -3.33
CA LYS A 207 3.84 -21.98 -3.14
C LYS A 207 4.98 -21.44 -4.00
N GLU A 208 4.71 -21.24 -5.29
CA GLU A 208 5.69 -20.67 -6.23
C GLU A 208 6.15 -19.26 -5.79
N GLN A 209 5.21 -18.40 -5.41
CA GLN A 209 5.55 -17.05 -4.95
C GLN A 209 6.35 -17.06 -3.63
N LEU A 210 6.06 -17.97 -2.70
CA LEU A 210 6.84 -18.13 -1.47
C LEU A 210 8.28 -18.61 -1.77
N MET A 211 8.44 -19.52 -2.73
CA MET A 211 9.76 -19.95 -3.18
C MET A 211 10.54 -18.80 -3.81
N ASP A 212 9.90 -18.00 -4.66
CA ASP A 212 10.51 -16.80 -5.23
C ASP A 212 10.80 -15.72 -4.19
N TYR A 213 10.01 -15.65 -3.13
CA TYR A 213 10.23 -14.69 -2.06
C TYR A 213 11.53 -14.98 -1.28
N ILE A 214 11.79 -16.24 -0.92
CA ILE A 214 13.00 -16.62 -0.17
C ILE A 214 14.24 -16.74 -1.05
N ALA A 215 14.08 -17.07 -2.31
CA ALA A 215 15.15 -17.17 -3.30
C ALA A 215 14.77 -16.34 -4.54
N PRO A 216 14.81 -14.98 -4.43
CA PRO A 216 14.40 -14.12 -5.53
C PRO A 216 15.26 -14.42 -6.75
N GLY A 217 14.73 -15.27 -7.58
CA GLY A 217 15.43 -15.83 -8.71
C GLY A 217 15.22 -15.04 -9.97
N ASN A 218 15.74 -15.57 -11.05
CA ASN A 218 15.73 -14.99 -12.38
C ASN A 218 14.33 -14.72 -12.95
N GLY A 219 13.26 -15.32 -12.40
CA GLY A 219 11.90 -15.17 -12.93
C GLY A 219 11.36 -13.74 -12.80
N ILE A 220 11.44 -13.12 -11.61
CA ILE A 220 10.96 -11.76 -11.39
C ILE A 220 11.86 -10.74 -12.08
N CYS A 221 13.19 -10.93 -11.99
CA CYS A 221 14.15 -10.11 -12.70
C CYS A 221 13.97 -10.24 -14.22
N TYR A 222 13.65 -11.43 -14.72
CA TYR A 222 13.38 -11.67 -16.13
C TYR A 222 12.11 -10.98 -16.60
N LEU A 223 11.00 -11.09 -15.85
CA LEU A 223 9.76 -10.39 -16.14
C LEU A 223 9.94 -8.87 -16.12
N ASN A 224 10.66 -8.34 -15.14
CA ASN A 224 10.99 -6.91 -15.10
C ASN A 224 11.79 -6.47 -16.33
N ARG A 225 12.83 -7.21 -16.72
CA ARG A 225 13.63 -6.90 -17.91
C ARG A 225 12.83 -7.01 -19.20
N THR A 226 11.87 -7.92 -19.26
CA THR A 226 11.02 -8.13 -20.45
C THR A 226 9.93 -7.07 -20.56
N VAL A 227 9.40 -6.62 -19.43
CA VAL A 227 8.30 -5.64 -19.37
C VAL A 227 8.80 -4.20 -19.32
N CYS A 228 10.02 -3.97 -18.82
CA CYS A 228 10.69 -2.67 -18.82
C CYS A 228 11.94 -2.75 -19.71
N PRO A 229 11.82 -2.63 -21.04
CA PRO A 229 12.98 -2.61 -21.93
C PRO A 229 13.92 -1.46 -21.57
N GLU A 230 15.21 -1.69 -21.75
CA GLU A 230 16.30 -0.72 -21.46
C GLU A 230 16.09 0.66 -22.11
N SER A 231 15.29 0.73 -23.18
CA SER A 231 14.93 1.99 -23.86
C SER A 231 14.10 2.97 -23.01
N PHE A 232 13.54 2.53 -21.86
CA PHE A 232 12.86 3.40 -20.91
C PHE A 232 13.76 3.86 -19.75
N HIS A 233 15.00 3.40 -19.72
CA HIS A 233 15.99 3.85 -18.76
C HIS A 233 16.77 5.00 -19.40
N ASP A 234 16.75 6.13 -18.75
CA ASP A 234 17.54 7.32 -19.08
C ASP A 234 19.06 7.14 -18.87
N GLY A 235 19.54 5.89 -18.93
CA GLY A 235 20.92 5.53 -18.71
C GLY A 235 21.29 5.42 -17.22
N SER A 236 20.34 5.55 -16.31
CA SER A 236 20.57 5.29 -14.88
C SER A 236 20.55 3.78 -14.61
N ASP A 237 21.47 3.31 -13.77
CA ASP A 237 21.56 1.91 -13.29
C ASP A 237 20.39 1.48 -12.40
N TYR A 238 19.18 2.00 -12.68
CA TYR A 238 17.99 1.90 -11.85
C TYR A 238 17.57 0.45 -11.55
N LEU A 239 17.86 -0.51 -12.44
CA LEU A 239 17.58 -1.93 -12.21
C LEU A 239 18.58 -2.61 -11.28
N ASN A 240 19.78 -2.07 -11.11
CA ASN A 240 20.78 -2.63 -10.21
C ASN A 240 20.53 -2.28 -8.74
N GLU A 241 19.59 -1.37 -8.47
CA GLU A 241 19.20 -0.95 -7.11
C GLU A 241 17.82 -1.48 -6.68
N VAL A 242 17.28 -2.49 -7.35
CA VAL A 242 15.97 -3.09 -7.01
C VAL A 242 16.20 -4.40 -6.28
N PHE A 243 15.58 -4.52 -5.11
CA PHE A 243 15.63 -5.67 -4.22
C PHE A 243 14.28 -6.40 -4.24
N PHE A 244 14.30 -7.73 -4.28
CA PHE A 244 13.07 -8.53 -4.25
C PHE A 244 13.08 -9.52 -3.08
N GLY A 245 11.88 -9.84 -2.57
CA GLY A 245 11.70 -10.80 -1.50
C GLY A 245 12.58 -10.51 -0.30
N VAL A 246 13.30 -11.52 0.17
CA VAL A 246 14.20 -11.41 1.32
C VAL A 246 15.42 -10.50 1.07
N GLN A 247 15.70 -10.11 -0.17
CA GLN A 247 16.73 -9.10 -0.46
C GLN A 247 16.31 -7.70 0.03
N CYS A 248 15.02 -7.45 0.26
CA CYS A 248 14.57 -6.20 0.85
C CYS A 248 15.18 -5.92 2.24
N TYR A 249 15.65 -6.95 2.93
CA TYR A 249 16.42 -6.78 4.18
C TYR A 249 17.80 -6.17 3.94
N ASP A 250 18.43 -6.44 2.79
CA ASP A 250 19.71 -5.83 2.42
C ASP A 250 19.53 -4.32 2.14
N LEU A 251 18.42 -3.94 1.49
CA LEU A 251 18.06 -2.54 1.33
C LEU A 251 17.94 -1.81 2.67
N LEU A 252 17.26 -2.40 3.66
CA LEU A 252 17.16 -1.82 5.00
C LEU A 252 18.54 -1.70 5.68
N ASP A 253 19.40 -2.71 5.56
CA ASP A 253 20.75 -2.66 6.12
C ASP A 253 21.60 -1.56 5.47
N HIS A 254 21.48 -1.37 4.15
CA HIS A 254 22.14 -0.27 3.42
C HIS A 254 21.70 1.10 3.95
N CYS A 255 20.38 1.30 4.15
CA CYS A 255 19.85 2.54 4.68
C CYS A 255 20.31 2.81 6.11
N PHE A 256 20.32 1.80 6.97
CA PHE A 256 20.82 1.94 8.33
C PHE A 256 22.33 2.21 8.37
N GLN A 257 23.11 1.61 7.47
CA GLN A 257 24.53 1.94 7.34
C GLN A 257 24.75 3.39 6.94
N ALA A 258 23.95 3.90 6.00
CA ALA A 258 24.04 5.30 5.58
C ALA A 258 23.72 6.25 6.75
N VAL A 259 22.70 5.95 7.53
CA VAL A 259 22.36 6.69 8.76
C VAL A 259 23.53 6.71 9.75
N ILE A 260 24.18 5.54 9.99
CA ILE A 260 25.33 5.44 10.90
C ILE A 260 26.52 6.27 10.41
N ARG A 261 26.75 6.30 9.09
CA ARG A 261 27.83 7.08 8.46
C ARG A 261 27.51 8.57 8.37
N GLN A 262 26.32 8.99 8.80
CA GLN A 262 25.81 10.35 8.65
C GLN A 262 25.84 10.82 7.18
N ASP A 263 25.44 9.93 6.27
CA ASP A 263 25.37 10.23 4.86
C ASP A 263 24.19 11.18 4.59
N ASP A 264 24.49 12.42 4.23
CA ASP A 264 23.50 13.48 3.99
C ASP A 264 22.56 13.15 2.81
N THR A 265 22.91 12.17 1.97
CA THR A 265 22.01 11.69 0.89
C THR A 265 20.87 10.82 1.40
N TYR A 266 20.87 10.43 2.70
CA TYR A 266 19.79 9.72 3.39
C TYR A 266 19.23 10.56 4.55
N PRO A 267 18.63 11.72 4.27
CA PRO A 267 18.13 12.62 5.32
C PRO A 267 16.88 12.09 6.01
N SER A 268 16.28 11.07 5.45
CA SER A 268 14.93 10.72 5.87
C SER A 268 14.91 9.80 7.07
N LYS A 269 14.00 10.12 7.94
CA LYS A 269 13.56 9.29 9.03
C LYS A 269 12.28 8.52 8.62
N ASP A 270 12.23 8.07 7.35
CA ASP A 270 11.07 7.37 6.82
C ASP A 270 10.99 5.94 7.36
N TRP A 271 9.95 5.68 8.10
CA TRP A 271 9.67 4.39 8.73
C TRP A 271 8.69 3.52 7.93
N ARG A 272 8.20 4.00 6.77
CA ARG A 272 7.20 3.29 5.95
C ARG A 272 7.67 1.91 5.49
N SER A 273 8.95 1.74 5.17
CA SER A 273 9.51 0.43 4.79
C SER A 273 9.41 -0.61 5.91
N LEU A 274 9.60 -0.20 7.16
CA LEU A 274 9.41 -1.10 8.32
C LEU A 274 7.92 -1.40 8.56
N VAL A 275 7.03 -0.43 8.32
CA VAL A 275 5.58 -0.70 8.34
C VAL A 275 5.21 -1.71 7.28
N GLN A 276 5.74 -1.56 6.05
CA GLN A 276 5.49 -2.50 4.96
C GLN A 276 5.98 -3.92 5.31
N LEU A 277 7.11 -4.03 6.00
CA LEU A 277 7.60 -5.31 6.49
C LEU A 277 6.63 -5.93 7.52
N CYS A 278 6.11 -5.14 8.45
CA CYS A 278 5.08 -5.59 9.39
C CYS A 278 3.81 -6.04 8.66
N ASP A 279 3.31 -5.25 7.72
CA ASP A 279 2.14 -5.57 6.90
C ASP A 279 2.33 -6.89 6.15
N HIS A 280 3.53 -7.14 5.62
CA HIS A 280 3.86 -8.40 4.97
C HIS A 280 3.76 -9.58 5.94
N LYS A 281 4.34 -9.50 7.14
CA LYS A 281 4.30 -10.61 8.11
C LYS A 281 2.88 -10.85 8.63
N TYR A 282 2.12 -9.79 8.85
CA TYR A 282 0.70 -9.89 9.16
C TYR A 282 -0.06 -10.67 8.08
N LEU A 283 0.14 -10.33 6.79
CA LEU A 283 -0.52 -11.04 5.69
C LEU A 283 -0.05 -12.48 5.54
N MET A 284 1.23 -12.77 5.79
CA MET A 284 1.76 -14.15 5.76
C MET A 284 1.06 -15.02 6.80
N ARG A 285 0.93 -14.55 8.03
CA ARG A 285 0.20 -15.25 9.09
C ARG A 285 -1.28 -15.44 8.73
N ARG A 286 -1.97 -14.38 8.28
CA ARG A 286 -3.39 -14.45 7.89
C ARG A 286 -3.62 -15.39 6.70
N ARG A 287 -2.69 -15.44 5.75
CA ARG A 287 -2.71 -16.37 4.62
C ARG A 287 -2.59 -17.81 5.10
N TYR A 288 -1.65 -18.10 5.98
CA TYR A 288 -1.49 -19.46 6.52
C TYR A 288 -2.75 -19.90 7.27
N GLN A 289 -3.31 -19.06 8.13
CA GLN A 289 -4.56 -19.33 8.83
C GLN A 289 -5.69 -19.65 7.83
N TYR A 290 -5.87 -18.80 6.82
CA TYR A 290 -6.87 -19.01 5.77
C TYR A 290 -6.65 -20.35 5.05
N MET A 291 -5.42 -20.70 4.73
CA MET A 291 -5.10 -21.95 4.03
C MET A 291 -5.38 -23.18 4.90
N MET A 292 -5.08 -23.14 6.19
CA MET A 292 -5.46 -24.21 7.12
C MET A 292 -6.97 -24.37 7.23
N GLU A 293 -7.69 -23.28 7.47
CA GLU A 293 -9.15 -23.26 7.61
C GLU A 293 -9.89 -23.81 6.37
N ASN A 294 -9.28 -23.72 5.20
CA ASN A 294 -9.87 -24.15 3.92
C ASN A 294 -9.23 -25.44 3.35
N GLY A 295 -8.37 -26.12 4.12
CA GLY A 295 -7.77 -27.40 3.70
C GLY A 295 -6.71 -27.28 2.59
N TYR A 296 -6.11 -26.11 2.41
CA TYR A 296 -5.02 -25.85 1.46
C TYR A 296 -3.62 -26.00 2.07
N ALA A 297 -3.53 -26.06 3.38
CA ALA A 297 -2.30 -26.33 4.12
C ALA A 297 -2.57 -27.25 5.29
N ALA A 298 -1.58 -28.08 5.63
CA ALA A 298 -1.63 -28.91 6.83
C ALA A 298 -1.59 -28.04 8.09
N GLU A 299 -2.35 -28.43 9.11
CA GLU A 299 -2.34 -27.76 10.41
C GLU A 299 -0.98 -27.92 11.10
N ASP A 300 -0.43 -26.80 11.59
CA ASP A 300 0.83 -26.77 12.34
C ASP A 300 0.82 -25.58 13.31
N ASP A 301 0.50 -25.86 14.57
CA ASP A 301 0.47 -24.84 15.63
C ASP A 301 1.84 -24.24 15.93
N VAL A 302 2.93 -24.96 15.66
CA VAL A 302 4.29 -24.45 15.85
C VAL A 302 4.57 -23.40 14.78
N LEU A 303 4.28 -23.71 13.53
CA LEU A 303 4.44 -22.75 12.43
C LEU A 303 3.57 -21.51 12.63
N LEU A 304 2.34 -21.66 13.11
CA LEU A 304 1.48 -20.52 13.39
C LEU A 304 2.09 -19.60 14.46
N LYS A 305 2.64 -20.17 15.54
CA LYS A 305 3.35 -19.40 16.58
C LYS A 305 4.63 -18.75 16.05
N ASP A 306 5.36 -19.41 15.17
CA ASP A 306 6.55 -18.84 14.54
C ASP A 306 6.21 -17.64 13.66
N LEU A 307 5.09 -17.71 12.93
CA LEU A 307 4.56 -16.58 12.13
C LEU A 307 4.12 -15.42 13.03
N GLU A 308 3.49 -15.68 14.16
CA GLU A 308 3.10 -14.66 15.15
C GLU A 308 4.33 -13.99 15.77
N GLU A 309 5.35 -14.76 16.13
CA GLU A 309 6.58 -14.20 16.70
C GLU A 309 7.36 -13.39 15.65
N LEU A 310 7.38 -13.83 14.39
CA LEU A 310 7.99 -13.07 13.29
C LEU A 310 7.29 -11.72 13.08
N GLU A 311 5.95 -11.67 13.10
CA GLU A 311 5.16 -10.43 13.04
C GLU A 311 5.51 -9.50 14.20
N LYS A 312 5.58 -10.04 15.42
CA LYS A 312 5.92 -9.29 16.64
C LYS A 312 7.35 -8.72 16.60
N GLU A 313 8.32 -9.51 16.11
CA GLU A 313 9.71 -9.06 15.96
C GLU A 313 9.82 -7.88 14.97
N CYS A 314 9.07 -7.91 13.87
CA CYS A 314 9.00 -6.81 12.93
C CYS A 314 8.38 -5.54 13.58
N LEU A 315 7.33 -5.70 14.38
CA LEU A 315 6.71 -4.59 15.10
C LEU A 315 7.68 -3.97 16.14
N ILE A 316 8.49 -4.79 16.81
CA ILE A 316 9.55 -4.29 17.71
C ILE A 316 10.58 -3.49 16.90
N ALA A 317 11.02 -4.00 15.75
CA ALA A 317 11.95 -3.30 14.87
C ALA A 317 11.41 -1.95 14.42
N GLN A 318 10.14 -1.89 13.99
CA GLN A 318 9.45 -0.64 13.64
C GLN A 318 9.44 0.35 14.82
N ASN A 319 9.08 -0.10 16.02
CA ASN A 319 9.05 0.76 17.21
C ASN A 319 10.44 1.27 17.60
N MET A 320 11.49 0.45 17.43
CA MET A 320 12.88 0.89 17.62
C MET A 320 13.23 2.03 16.65
N TYR A 321 12.85 1.91 15.39
CA TYR A 321 13.13 2.96 14.41
C TYR A 321 12.33 4.24 14.70
N ILE A 322 11.06 4.14 15.05
CA ILE A 322 10.25 5.29 15.50
C ILE A 322 10.92 5.96 16.72
N LYS A 323 11.44 5.19 17.67
CA LYS A 323 12.20 5.76 18.79
C LYS A 323 13.43 6.52 18.30
N TYR A 324 14.18 5.97 17.36
CA TYR A 324 15.32 6.66 16.77
C TYR A 324 14.90 7.99 16.12
N THR A 325 13.77 8.04 15.37
CA THR A 325 13.33 9.29 14.72
C THR A 325 13.02 10.43 15.69
N VAL A 326 12.76 10.10 16.95
CA VAL A 326 12.46 11.07 18.02
C VAL A 326 13.71 11.43 18.82
N THR A 327 14.62 10.47 19.04
CA THR A 327 15.74 10.64 19.99
C THR A 327 17.08 10.92 19.33
N ASP A 328 17.22 10.66 18.02
CA ASP A 328 18.48 10.70 17.26
C ASP A 328 19.61 9.82 17.87
N ASP A 329 19.26 8.84 18.73
CA ASP A 329 20.24 7.94 19.34
C ASP A 329 20.69 6.87 18.34
N ILE A 330 21.85 7.06 17.73
CA ILE A 330 22.44 6.18 16.73
C ILE A 330 22.62 4.74 17.22
N LYS A 331 22.81 4.53 18.55
CA LYS A 331 22.94 3.20 19.12
C LYS A 331 21.68 2.36 18.96
N ILE A 332 20.53 3.00 18.71
CA ILE A 332 19.29 2.29 18.38
C ILE A 332 19.41 1.66 16.99
N ILE A 333 20.02 2.34 16.04
CA ILE A 333 20.19 1.84 14.67
C ILE A 333 21.15 0.65 14.63
N ASP A 334 22.25 0.66 15.40
CA ASP A 334 23.14 -0.51 15.51
C ASP A 334 22.39 -1.77 15.99
N ARG A 335 21.62 -1.63 17.08
CA ARG A 335 20.79 -2.72 17.61
C ARG A 335 19.68 -3.14 16.66
N LEU A 336 19.10 -2.19 15.93
CA LEU A 336 18.07 -2.46 14.93
C LEU A 336 18.64 -3.29 13.78
N ARG A 337 19.84 -2.98 13.28
CA ARG A 337 20.51 -3.77 12.25
C ARG A 337 20.71 -5.23 12.65
N GLU A 338 21.16 -5.47 13.87
CA GLU A 338 21.30 -6.84 14.39
C GLU A 338 19.96 -7.57 14.45
N ARG A 339 18.89 -6.85 14.86
CA ARG A 339 17.53 -7.41 14.91
C ARG A 339 17.03 -7.75 13.51
N ILE A 340 17.19 -6.87 12.55
CA ILE A 340 16.77 -7.08 11.16
C ILE A 340 17.46 -8.31 10.54
N ARG A 341 18.74 -8.55 10.85
CA ARG A 341 19.45 -9.77 10.41
C ARG A 341 18.83 -11.04 11.02
N LYS A 342 18.47 -11.01 12.30
CA LYS A 342 17.77 -12.13 12.96
C LYS A 342 16.39 -12.36 12.37
N ILE A 343 15.62 -11.29 12.14
CA ILE A 343 14.31 -11.35 11.50
C ILE A 343 14.43 -11.99 10.11
N ARG A 344 15.42 -11.60 9.30
CA ARG A 344 15.66 -12.19 7.97
C ARG A 344 15.87 -13.70 8.06
N GLN A 345 16.73 -14.17 8.98
CA GLN A 345 17.00 -15.60 9.14
C GLN A 345 15.74 -16.35 9.57
N MET A 346 15.02 -15.82 10.54
CA MET A 346 13.74 -16.37 11.00
C MET A 346 12.71 -16.43 9.87
N ASP A 347 12.59 -15.36 9.09
CA ASP A 347 11.65 -15.25 7.97
C ASP A 347 11.90 -16.34 6.91
N ILE A 348 13.16 -16.57 6.54
CA ILE A 348 13.51 -17.64 5.59
C ILE A 348 13.06 -19.00 6.12
N ILE A 349 13.43 -19.33 7.36
CA ILE A 349 13.11 -20.64 7.99
C ILE A 349 11.58 -20.83 8.09
N VAL A 350 10.88 -19.82 8.57
CA VAL A 350 9.41 -19.86 8.73
C VAL A 350 8.72 -20.01 7.38
N THR A 351 9.20 -19.29 6.35
CA THR A 351 8.65 -19.38 4.99
C THR A 351 8.94 -20.75 4.36
N GLU A 352 10.13 -21.32 4.53
CA GLU A 352 10.44 -22.68 4.09
C GLU A 352 9.53 -23.73 4.76
N ASN A 353 9.24 -23.57 6.04
CA ASN A 353 8.32 -24.45 6.76
C ASN A 353 6.88 -24.27 6.25
N PHE A 354 6.47 -23.04 5.95
CA PHE A 354 5.16 -22.78 5.33
C PHE A 354 5.04 -23.49 3.98
N ILE A 355 6.04 -23.38 3.10
CA ILE A 355 6.07 -24.07 1.81
C ILE A 355 5.85 -25.57 1.94
N LYS A 356 6.47 -26.20 2.95
CA LYS A 356 6.33 -27.65 3.22
C LYS A 356 4.94 -28.06 3.69
N ARG A 357 4.12 -27.13 4.19
CA ARG A 357 2.75 -27.40 4.68
C ARG A 357 1.69 -27.21 3.61
N ILE A 358 1.99 -26.62 2.46
CA ILE A 358 1.04 -26.46 1.36
C ILE A 358 0.75 -27.80 0.73
N LEU A 359 -0.55 -28.16 0.63
CA LEU A 359 -1.06 -29.42 0.13
C LEU A 359 -1.20 -29.44 -1.40
#